data_671b608196272eb071040fc92b68c5ab
#
_entry.id   671b608196272eb071040fc92b68c5ab
#
_cell.length_a   1.000
_cell.length_b   1.000
_cell.length_c   1.000
_cell.angle_alpha   90.00
_cell.angle_beta   90.00
_cell.angle_gamma   90.00
#
_symmetry.space_group_name_H-M   'P 1'
#
loop_
_entity.id
_entity.type
_entity.pdbx_description
1 polymer ?
#
loop_
_entity_poly.entity_id
_entity_poly.type
_entity_poly.pdbx_seq_one_letter_code
_entity_poly.pdbx_strand_id
1 'polypeptide(L)'
;MMKLNTGEESNNPELDGSNSRNKLSLPEGLFGFSQIRSMELMFDEDELPFMWLREEKEDGLAFVVIEPGGVLPDYSVEISDADINVLGITGPEDTMILNIVTLLPEQSNKISLNLVGPIIVNRRTLSGKQCIINNHEDYSARHILDVGG
;
A
#
# COMPACT_ATOMS: atom_id res chain seq x y z
N MET A 1 -7.45 -16.99 7.00
CA MET A 1 -6.62 -16.38 5.94
C MET A 1 -7.51 -15.82 4.85
N MET A 2 -7.17 -14.65 4.37
CA MET A 2 -7.91 -14.02 3.28
C MET A 2 -6.98 -13.85 2.08
N LYS A 3 -7.45 -14.24 0.91
CA LYS A 3 -6.70 -14.06 -0.34
C LYS A 3 -7.26 -12.88 -1.11
N LEU A 4 -6.39 -11.94 -1.49
CA LEU A 4 -6.77 -10.74 -2.21
C LEU A 4 -6.12 -10.76 -3.59
N ASN A 5 -6.93 -10.57 -4.62
CA ASN A 5 -6.46 -10.47 -6.00
C ASN A 5 -6.42 -9.00 -6.39
N THR A 6 -5.25 -8.55 -6.77
CA THR A 6 -5.04 -7.13 -7.08
C THR A 6 -5.41 -6.75 -8.50
N GLY A 7 -5.62 -7.75 -9.37
CA GLY A 7 -5.96 -7.49 -10.77
C GLY A 7 -7.41 -7.09 -11.01
N GLU A 8 -8.26 -7.15 -10.00
CA GLU A 8 -9.65 -6.71 -10.13
C GLU A 8 -9.71 -5.20 -10.06
N GLU A 9 -10.54 -4.61 -10.92
CA GLU A 9 -10.75 -3.18 -10.89
C GLU A 9 -11.30 -2.76 -9.54
N SER A 10 -10.59 -1.89 -8.90
CA SER A 10 -11.02 -1.33 -7.65
C SER A 10 -11.66 0.02 -7.95
N ASN A 11 -12.98 0.04 -7.99
CA ASN A 11 -13.70 1.28 -7.88
C ASN A 11 -13.63 1.66 -6.42
N ASN A 12 -12.90 2.70 -6.13
CA ASN A 12 -12.66 3.06 -4.75
C ASN A 12 -13.33 4.39 -4.40
N PRO A 13 -14.65 4.36 -4.12
CA PRO A 13 -15.38 5.61 -3.84
C PRO A 13 -15.04 6.23 -2.49
N GLU A 14 -14.38 5.49 -1.60
CA GLU A 14 -14.02 6.01 -0.28
C GLU A 14 -12.87 6.98 -0.33
N LEU A 15 -12.05 6.92 -1.38
CA LEU A 15 -10.98 7.88 -1.58
C LEU A 15 -11.46 8.96 -2.53
N ASP A 16 -11.47 10.18 -2.04
CA ASP A 16 -11.83 11.32 -2.84
C ASP A 16 -10.74 11.55 -3.89
N GLY A 17 -11.08 11.50 -5.18
CA GLY A 17 -10.14 11.63 -6.27
C GLY A 17 -9.66 13.04 -6.56
N SER A 18 -10.33 14.03 -6.00
CA SER A 18 -9.96 15.43 -6.24
C SER A 18 -9.29 16.01 -5.01
N ASN A 19 -7.98 16.22 -5.07
CA ASN A 19 -7.26 16.88 -3.99
C ASN A 19 -7.39 16.08 -2.67
N SER A 20 -7.22 14.76 -2.75
CA SER A 20 -7.54 13.88 -1.64
C SER A 20 -6.49 13.85 -0.56
N ARG A 21 -6.94 14.03 0.66
CA ARG A 21 -6.16 13.82 1.85
C ARG A 21 -6.90 12.83 2.72
N ASN A 22 -6.43 11.60 2.71
CA ASN A 22 -7.04 10.56 3.51
C ASN A 22 -6.07 10.18 4.62
N LYS A 23 -6.52 10.36 5.84
CA LYS A 23 -5.69 10.05 6.99
C LYS A 23 -5.81 8.58 7.32
N LEU A 24 -4.67 7.88 7.28
CA LEU A 24 -4.61 6.49 7.67
C LEU A 24 -4.12 6.37 9.09
N SER A 25 -4.83 5.59 9.90
CA SER A 25 -4.39 5.22 11.23
C SER A 25 -3.47 3.99 11.12
N LEU A 26 -2.32 4.03 11.76
CA LEU A 26 -1.35 2.95 11.75
C LEU A 26 -1.03 2.54 13.18
N PRO A 27 -1.92 1.75 13.82
CA PRO A 27 -1.75 1.42 15.24
C PRO A 27 -0.43 0.76 15.61
N GLU A 28 0.20 0.07 14.65
CA GLU A 28 1.49 -0.59 14.86
C GLU A 28 2.63 0.09 14.09
N GLY A 29 2.36 1.22 13.47
CA GLY A 29 3.35 1.90 12.64
C GLY A 29 3.69 1.13 11.39
N LEU A 30 4.88 1.37 10.86
CA LEU A 30 5.44 0.65 9.72
C LEU A 30 6.72 -0.04 10.15
N PHE A 31 7.15 -1.06 9.40
CA PHE A 31 8.40 -1.76 9.69
C PHE A 31 9.56 -0.78 9.70
N GLY A 32 10.30 -0.74 10.80
CA GLY A 32 11.37 0.21 11.01
C GLY A 32 10.91 1.58 11.51
N PHE A 33 9.60 1.82 11.58
CA PHE A 33 9.04 3.11 11.97
C PHE A 33 7.82 2.91 12.86
N SER A 34 7.98 2.14 13.93
CA SER A 34 6.86 1.79 14.81
C SER A 34 6.28 2.98 15.56
N GLN A 35 7.02 4.09 15.63
CA GLN A 35 6.56 5.30 16.27
C GLN A 35 5.54 6.10 15.43
N ILE A 36 5.47 5.83 14.14
CA ILE A 36 4.52 6.52 13.25
C ILE A 36 3.13 5.91 13.45
N ARG A 37 2.18 6.71 13.93
CA ARG A 37 0.84 6.22 14.24
C ARG A 37 -0.23 6.67 13.26
N SER A 38 0.09 7.61 12.40
CA SER A 38 -0.82 8.05 11.35
C SER A 38 -0.04 8.71 10.22
N MET A 39 -0.59 8.62 9.02
CA MET A 39 -0.02 9.25 7.84
C MET A 39 -1.17 9.68 6.93
N GLU A 40 -0.92 10.67 6.09
CA GLU A 40 -1.86 11.08 5.06
C GLU A 40 -1.54 10.35 3.76
N LEU A 41 -2.57 9.78 3.14
CA LEU A 41 -2.46 9.24 1.78
C LEU A 41 -2.93 10.33 0.82
N MET A 42 -2.06 10.72 -0.08
CA MET A 42 -2.30 11.81 -1.03
C MET A 42 -2.03 11.35 -2.44
N PHE A 43 -2.87 11.74 -3.38
CA PHE A 43 -2.60 11.43 -4.77
C PHE A 43 -3.11 12.52 -5.70
N ASP A 44 -2.52 12.55 -6.89
CA ASP A 44 -2.91 13.37 -8.02
C ASP A 44 -3.28 12.40 -9.14
N GLU A 45 -4.44 12.61 -9.76
CA GLU A 45 -4.89 11.73 -10.84
C GLU A 45 -3.87 11.59 -11.95
N ASP A 46 -3.12 12.67 -12.23
CA ASP A 46 -2.11 12.65 -13.28
C ASP A 46 -0.88 11.82 -12.94
N GLU A 47 -0.68 11.51 -11.67
CA GLU A 47 0.48 10.75 -11.21
C GLU A 47 0.18 9.29 -10.88
N LEU A 48 -1.09 8.91 -10.91
CA LEU A 48 -1.46 7.51 -10.62
C LEU A 48 -0.74 6.56 -11.58
N PRO A 49 -0.32 5.39 -11.13
CA PRO A 49 -0.68 4.73 -9.85
C PRO A 49 0.16 5.16 -8.65
N PHE A 50 1.04 6.14 -8.80
CA PHE A 50 1.90 6.57 -7.70
C PHE A 50 1.16 7.52 -6.78
N MET A 51 1.29 7.27 -5.46
CA MET A 51 0.69 8.09 -4.43
C MET A 51 1.74 8.37 -3.35
N TRP A 52 1.43 9.32 -2.49
CA TRP A 52 2.31 9.70 -1.38
C TRP A 52 1.67 9.32 -0.06
N LEU A 53 2.45 8.73 0.82
CA LEU A 53 2.07 8.44 2.19
C LEU A 53 3.03 9.21 3.08
N ARG A 54 2.54 10.21 3.83
CA ARG A 54 3.44 11.09 4.56
C ARG A 54 2.91 11.43 5.95
N GLU A 55 3.83 11.72 6.85
CA GLU A 55 3.48 12.23 8.18
C GLU A 55 2.99 13.67 8.08
N GLU A 56 1.97 13.98 8.89
CA GLU A 56 1.40 15.33 8.96
C GLU A 56 2.21 16.21 9.91
N LYS A 57 3.49 16.39 9.62
CA LYS A 57 4.32 17.27 10.41
C LYS A 57 5.46 17.79 9.57
N GLU A 58 5.98 18.94 9.98
CA GLU A 58 7.17 19.51 9.37
C GLU A 58 8.32 18.54 9.54
N ASP A 59 9.10 18.32 8.49
CA ASP A 59 10.22 17.36 8.47
C ASP A 59 9.77 15.90 8.69
N GLY A 60 8.49 15.61 8.46
CA GLY A 60 7.98 14.24 8.56
C GLY A 60 8.44 13.35 7.42
N LEU A 61 8.35 12.06 7.64
CA LEU A 61 8.69 11.06 6.63
C LEU A 61 7.62 10.99 5.55
N ALA A 62 8.05 10.67 4.34
CA ALA A 62 7.16 10.43 3.22
C ALA A 62 7.61 9.21 2.44
N PHE A 63 6.66 8.42 2.01
CA PHE A 63 6.90 7.24 1.18
C PHE A 63 6.08 7.34 -0.09
N VAL A 64 6.64 6.85 -1.19
CA VAL A 64 5.87 6.64 -2.41
C VAL A 64 5.25 5.26 -2.30
N VAL A 65 3.97 5.14 -2.62
CA VAL A 65 3.24 3.87 -2.61
C VAL A 65 2.44 3.73 -3.88
N ILE A 66 2.07 2.50 -4.22
CA ILE A 66 1.16 2.24 -5.34
C ILE A 66 0.09 1.24 -4.91
N GLU A 67 -1.07 1.32 -5.58
CA GLU A 67 -2.02 0.21 -5.61
C GLU A 67 -1.57 -0.70 -6.76
N PRO A 68 -1.25 -1.96 -6.49
CA PRO A 68 -0.59 -2.79 -7.50
C PRO A 68 -1.47 -3.31 -8.63
N GLY A 69 -2.78 -3.22 -8.50
CA GLY A 69 -3.72 -3.87 -9.42
C GLY A 69 -3.52 -3.53 -10.88
N GLY A 70 -3.22 -2.27 -11.20
CA GLY A 70 -3.03 -1.83 -12.58
C GLY A 70 -1.65 -2.12 -13.14
N VAL A 71 -0.70 -2.49 -12.28
CA VAL A 71 0.71 -2.68 -12.66
C VAL A 71 1.10 -4.15 -12.62
N LEU A 72 0.60 -4.88 -11.63
CA LEU A 72 0.89 -6.29 -11.41
C LEU A 72 -0.42 -7.06 -11.26
N PRO A 73 -1.13 -7.32 -12.35
CA PRO A 73 -2.47 -7.92 -12.26
C PRO A 73 -2.47 -9.33 -11.67
N ASP A 74 -1.35 -10.03 -11.72
CA ASP A 74 -1.25 -11.39 -11.17
C ASP A 74 -0.81 -11.43 -9.71
N TYR A 75 -0.53 -10.27 -9.13
CA TYR A 75 -0.13 -10.20 -7.73
C TYR A 75 -1.32 -10.56 -6.83
N SER A 76 -1.10 -11.49 -5.93
CA SER A 76 -2.13 -11.98 -5.02
C SER A 76 -1.52 -12.13 -3.64
N VAL A 77 -2.19 -11.61 -2.63
CA VAL A 77 -1.69 -11.64 -1.25
C VAL A 77 -2.58 -12.49 -0.36
N GLU A 78 -1.96 -13.25 0.52
CA GLU A 78 -2.66 -14.05 1.52
C GLU A 78 -2.41 -13.43 2.89
N ILE A 79 -3.48 -12.92 3.49
CA ILE A 79 -3.42 -12.20 4.76
C ILE A 79 -3.78 -13.16 5.89
N SER A 80 -2.98 -13.14 6.97
CA SER A 80 -3.23 -14.00 8.12
C SER A 80 -4.53 -13.60 8.85
N ASP A 81 -5.12 -14.57 9.54
CA ASP A 81 -6.31 -14.32 10.36
C ASP A 81 -6.04 -13.27 11.44
N ALA A 82 -4.84 -13.28 12.00
CA ALA A 82 -4.45 -12.31 13.02
C ALA A 82 -4.50 -10.88 12.45
N ASP A 83 -3.96 -10.68 11.26
CA ASP A 83 -3.96 -9.35 10.63
C ASP A 83 -5.36 -8.93 10.22
N ILE A 84 -6.16 -9.86 9.72
CA ILE A 84 -7.56 -9.60 9.38
C ILE A 84 -8.33 -9.12 10.62
N ASN A 85 -8.12 -9.78 11.75
CA ASN A 85 -8.78 -9.42 12.99
C ASN A 85 -8.35 -8.05 13.51
N VAL A 86 -7.06 -7.77 13.48
CA VAL A 86 -6.52 -6.48 13.92
C VAL A 86 -7.11 -5.34 13.10
N LEU A 87 -7.25 -5.55 11.79
CA LEU A 87 -7.75 -4.53 10.88
C LEU A 87 -9.27 -4.47 10.80
N GLY A 88 -9.96 -5.47 11.34
CA GLY A 88 -11.43 -5.52 11.29
C GLY A 88 -11.98 -5.70 9.88
N ILE A 89 -11.21 -6.35 9.01
CA ILE A 89 -11.61 -6.57 7.62
C ILE A 89 -12.66 -7.68 7.56
N THR A 90 -13.73 -7.45 6.82
CA THR A 90 -14.81 -8.41 6.66
C THR A 90 -14.85 -9.07 5.28
N GLY A 91 -14.17 -8.48 4.31
CA GLY A 91 -14.09 -9.06 2.97
C GLY A 91 -13.13 -8.29 2.07
N PRO A 92 -12.83 -8.84 0.89
CA PRO A 92 -11.90 -8.18 -0.04
C PRO A 92 -12.33 -6.78 -0.47
N GLU A 93 -13.62 -6.53 -0.55
CA GLU A 93 -14.16 -5.24 -0.94
C GLU A 93 -13.87 -4.13 0.07
N ASP A 94 -13.57 -4.49 1.31
CA ASP A 94 -13.20 -3.54 2.36
C ASP A 94 -11.71 -3.24 2.38
N THR A 95 -10.94 -3.82 1.45
CA THR A 95 -9.50 -3.87 1.58
C THR A 95 -8.80 -3.12 0.44
N MET A 96 -7.83 -2.29 0.81
CA MET A 96 -6.93 -1.64 -0.13
C MET A 96 -5.51 -2.13 0.14
N ILE A 97 -4.75 -2.39 -0.92
CA ILE A 97 -3.36 -2.84 -0.82
C ILE A 97 -2.46 -1.72 -1.33
N LEU A 98 -1.47 -1.36 -0.54
CA LEU A 98 -0.47 -0.38 -0.94
C LEU A 98 0.92 -1.00 -0.83
N ASN A 99 1.71 -0.91 -1.89
CA ASN A 99 3.09 -1.37 -1.87
C ASN A 99 4.03 -0.18 -1.82
N ILE A 100 4.99 -0.23 -0.93
CA ILE A 100 5.99 0.83 -0.80
C ILE A 100 6.96 0.73 -1.97
N VAL A 101 7.23 1.88 -2.58
CA VAL A 101 8.09 2.04 -3.74
C VAL A 101 9.42 2.62 -3.30
N THR A 102 10.51 2.02 -3.77
CA THR A 102 11.84 2.59 -3.61
C THR A 102 12.35 3.02 -4.98
N LEU A 103 12.73 4.29 -5.07
CA LEU A 103 13.33 4.81 -6.29
C LEU A 103 14.77 4.30 -6.41
N LEU A 104 15.19 3.94 -7.62
CA LEU A 104 16.55 3.46 -7.88
C LEU A 104 17.33 4.58 -8.55
N PRO A 105 18.15 5.31 -7.79
CA PRO A 105 18.79 6.53 -8.32
C PRO A 105 19.74 6.28 -9.48
N GLU A 106 20.29 5.08 -9.57
CA GLU A 106 21.19 4.73 -10.67
C GLU A 106 20.46 4.19 -11.90
N GLN A 107 19.15 3.98 -11.78
CA GLN A 107 18.32 3.44 -12.85
C GLN A 107 17.02 4.23 -12.87
N SER A 108 17.09 5.41 -13.47
CA SER A 108 15.98 6.38 -13.42
C SER A 108 14.65 5.90 -13.98
N ASN A 109 14.68 4.84 -14.79
CA ASN A 109 13.46 4.26 -15.36
C ASN A 109 12.98 3.03 -14.59
N LYS A 110 13.58 2.76 -13.43
CA LYS A 110 13.23 1.57 -12.65
C LYS A 110 12.94 1.91 -11.20
N ILE A 111 12.03 1.14 -10.63
CA ILE A 111 11.69 1.22 -9.21
C ILE A 111 11.72 -0.18 -8.62
N SER A 112 11.74 -0.22 -7.31
CA SER A 112 11.63 -1.47 -6.55
C SER A 112 10.35 -1.41 -5.73
N LEU A 113 9.61 -2.51 -5.70
CA LEU A 113 8.38 -2.64 -4.92
C LEU A 113 8.56 -3.68 -3.83
N ASN A 114 8.08 -3.39 -2.64
CA ASN A 114 8.03 -4.39 -1.59
C ASN A 114 6.74 -5.20 -1.72
N LEU A 115 6.84 -6.37 -2.35
CA LEU A 115 5.69 -7.24 -2.56
C LEU A 115 5.45 -8.20 -1.40
N VAL A 116 6.40 -8.31 -0.49
CA VAL A 116 6.33 -9.23 0.66
C VAL A 116 5.64 -8.58 1.85
N GLY A 117 5.82 -7.28 2.02
CA GLY A 117 5.28 -6.53 3.15
C GLY A 117 4.40 -5.35 2.73
N PRO A 118 3.26 -5.61 2.08
CA PRO A 118 2.36 -4.52 1.71
C PRO A 118 1.70 -3.90 2.93
N ILE A 119 1.22 -2.68 2.75
CA ILE A 119 0.34 -2.04 3.74
C ILE A 119 -1.08 -2.42 3.36
N ILE A 120 -1.78 -3.07 4.28
CA ILE A 120 -3.16 -3.48 4.08
C ILE A 120 -4.04 -2.49 4.84
N VAL A 121 -4.99 -1.90 4.14
CA VAL A 121 -5.84 -0.85 4.70
C VAL A 121 -7.30 -1.30 4.67
N ASN A 122 -7.99 -1.10 5.78
CA ASN A 122 -9.45 -1.26 5.83
C ASN A 122 -10.06 0.03 5.27
N ARG A 123 -10.76 -0.08 4.15
CA ARG A 123 -11.35 1.09 3.46
C ARG A 123 -12.41 1.81 4.27
N ARG A 124 -13.10 1.08 5.14
CA ARG A 124 -14.19 1.68 5.95
C ARG A 124 -13.66 2.50 7.10
N THR A 125 -12.59 2.02 7.74
CA THR A 125 -12.07 2.66 8.96
C THR A 125 -10.82 3.47 8.70
N LEU A 126 -10.16 3.26 7.55
CA LEU A 126 -8.87 3.82 7.20
C LEU A 126 -7.80 3.46 8.21
N SER A 127 -7.90 2.26 8.77
CA SER A 127 -6.87 1.68 9.62
C SER A 127 -6.02 0.75 8.79
N GLY A 128 -4.71 0.91 8.87
CA GLY A 128 -3.76 0.15 8.08
C GLY A 128 -2.70 -0.52 8.91
N LYS A 129 -2.11 -1.54 8.33
CA LYS A 129 -1.02 -2.29 8.95
C LYS A 129 -0.11 -2.82 7.86
N GLN A 130 1.19 -2.69 8.05
CA GLN A 130 2.13 -3.36 7.15
C GLN A 130 2.20 -4.83 7.58
N CYS A 131 1.89 -5.73 6.65
CA CYS A 131 1.74 -7.15 6.92
C CYS A 131 2.73 -7.96 6.10
N ILE A 132 3.37 -8.95 6.71
CA ILE A 132 4.09 -9.96 5.93
C ILE A 132 3.04 -10.96 5.45
N ILE A 133 2.88 -11.08 4.14
CA ILE A 133 1.87 -11.96 3.56
C ILE A 133 2.26 -13.44 3.76
N ASN A 134 1.25 -14.32 3.87
CA ASN A 134 1.52 -15.74 4.08
C ASN A 134 2.24 -16.36 2.89
N ASN A 135 1.93 -15.92 1.69
CA ASN A 135 2.56 -16.42 0.46
C ASN A 135 3.81 -15.62 0.06
N HIS A 136 4.55 -15.11 1.04
CA HIS A 136 5.73 -14.28 0.80
C HIS A 136 6.82 -14.97 -0.03
N GLU A 137 6.88 -16.30 0.00
CA GLU A 137 7.88 -17.04 -0.76
C GLU A 137 7.71 -16.90 -2.27
N ASP A 138 6.50 -16.52 -2.72
CA ASP A 138 6.21 -16.33 -4.15
C ASP A 138 6.65 -14.97 -4.67
N TYR A 139 7.11 -14.08 -3.80
CA TYR A 139 7.38 -12.69 -4.14
C TYR A 139 8.70 -12.20 -3.58
N SER A 140 9.08 -11.00 -3.99
CA SER A 140 10.31 -10.36 -3.54
C SER A 140 10.00 -9.06 -2.80
N ALA A 141 10.79 -8.76 -1.77
CA ALA A 141 10.74 -7.46 -1.10
C ALA A 141 11.38 -6.36 -1.95
N ARG A 142 12.04 -6.73 -3.02
CA ARG A 142 12.69 -5.81 -3.95
C ARG A 142 12.37 -6.21 -5.40
N HIS A 143 11.11 -6.19 -5.73
CA HIS A 143 10.67 -6.50 -7.08
C HIS A 143 10.97 -5.30 -7.99
N ILE A 144 11.81 -5.50 -8.99
CA ILE A 144 12.22 -4.44 -9.90
C ILE A 144 11.18 -4.29 -11.01
N LEU A 145 10.73 -3.07 -11.22
CA LEU A 145 9.74 -2.76 -12.25
C LEU A 145 10.26 -1.62 -13.13
N ASP A 146 10.14 -1.80 -14.43
CA ASP A 146 10.50 -0.78 -15.41
C ASP A 146 9.29 0.13 -15.61
N VAL A 147 9.44 1.41 -15.31
CA VAL A 147 8.36 2.39 -15.42
C VAL A 147 8.65 3.50 -16.42
N GLY A 148 9.85 3.49 -16.96
CA GLY A 148 10.25 4.50 -17.93
C GLY A 148 10.10 3.98 -19.34
N GLY A 149 9.22 4.54 -20.08
CA GLY A 149 9.03 4.18 -21.47
C GLY A 149 10.15 4.62 -22.38
#